data_79033b3e39c6d98154121ceb9ce3c006
#
_entry.id   79033b3e39c6d98154121ceb9ce3c006
#
_cell.length_a   1.000
_cell.length_b   1.000
_cell.length_c   1.000
_cell.angle_alpha   90.00
_cell.angle_beta   90.00
_cell.angle_gamma   90.00
#
_symmetry.space_group_name_H-M   'P 1'
#
loop_
_entity.id
_entity.type
_entity.pdbx_description
1 polymer ?
#
loop_
_entity_poly.entity_id
_entity_poly.type
_entity_poly.pdbx_seq_one_letter_code
_entity_poly.pdbx_strand_id
1 'polypeptide(L)'
;MSLFSNHTLFIIIITVVVSLLAWQSPQLMQRLIFYPPAVQRGQVDRFVTYGFIHADGMHLFFNMFTLYSFGQAVQGLFMSKLGSLGFVLFYLAALVVAIMPTYLKQKNNPRYSSLGASGAVSAVIFSYILMNPWSTLLLFVIPVPAIVFAVAYVAYSVWADGQGRGSINHSAHLVGGIFGMLATIAIEPGIVAH
;
A
#
# COMPACT_ATOMS: atom_id res chain seq x y z
N MET A 1 -14.19 -20.18 -7.39
CA MET A 1 -14.24 -18.74 -7.12
C MET A 1 -13.90 -18.03 -8.42
N SER A 2 -14.78 -17.19 -8.97
CA SER A 2 -14.49 -16.49 -10.23
C SER A 2 -13.37 -15.46 -10.03
N LEU A 3 -12.61 -15.12 -11.08
CA LEU A 3 -11.56 -14.10 -11.04
C LEU A 3 -12.09 -12.75 -10.50
N PHE A 4 -13.34 -12.42 -10.82
CA PHE A 4 -14.02 -11.20 -10.39
C PHE A 4 -14.42 -11.18 -8.90
N SER A 5 -14.46 -12.34 -8.23
CA SER A 5 -14.71 -12.41 -6.78
C SER A 5 -13.41 -12.37 -5.95
N ASN A 6 -12.23 -12.44 -6.59
CA ASN A 6 -10.92 -12.31 -5.96
C ASN A 6 -10.35 -10.92 -6.27
N HIS A 7 -10.76 -9.92 -5.50
CA HIS A 7 -10.33 -8.53 -5.71
C HIS A 7 -8.82 -8.34 -5.49
N THR A 8 -8.20 -9.13 -4.61
CA THR A 8 -6.74 -9.14 -4.44
C THR A 8 -6.04 -9.48 -5.75
N LEU A 9 -6.44 -10.57 -6.40
CA LEU A 9 -5.85 -10.99 -7.67
C LEU A 9 -6.16 -9.99 -8.79
N PHE A 10 -7.38 -9.43 -8.80
CA PHE A 10 -7.76 -8.41 -9.77
C PHE A 10 -6.89 -7.15 -9.66
N ILE A 11 -6.63 -6.65 -8.43
CA ILE A 11 -5.74 -5.50 -8.19
C ILE A 11 -4.31 -5.83 -8.64
N ILE A 12 -3.81 -7.04 -8.34
CA ILE A 12 -2.48 -7.49 -8.77
C ILE A 12 -2.37 -7.47 -10.30
N ILE A 13 -3.32 -8.06 -11.00
CA ILE A 13 -3.30 -8.13 -12.47
C ILE A 13 -3.30 -6.73 -13.08
N ILE A 14 -4.21 -5.86 -12.64
CA ILE A 14 -4.26 -4.47 -13.14
C ILE A 14 -2.92 -3.76 -12.86
N THR A 15 -2.37 -3.89 -11.66
CA THR A 15 -1.12 -3.23 -11.26
C THR A 15 0.05 -3.71 -12.12
N VAL A 16 0.16 -5.01 -12.36
CA VAL A 16 1.18 -5.58 -13.25
C VAL A 16 1.04 -5.04 -14.67
N VAL A 17 -0.17 -5.13 -15.25
CA VAL A 17 -0.42 -4.66 -16.62
C VAL A 17 -0.12 -3.17 -16.76
N VAL A 18 -0.60 -2.34 -15.85
CA VAL A 18 -0.39 -0.89 -15.91
C VAL A 18 1.09 -0.53 -15.73
N SER A 19 1.82 -1.21 -14.83
CA SER A 19 3.26 -1.00 -14.66
C SER A 19 4.04 -1.36 -15.91
N LEU A 20 3.75 -2.51 -16.55
CA LEU A 20 4.40 -2.94 -17.77
C LEU A 20 4.14 -1.98 -18.94
N LEU A 21 2.92 -1.46 -19.07
CA LEU A 21 2.58 -0.46 -20.08
C LEU A 21 3.27 0.88 -19.81
N ALA A 22 3.35 1.29 -18.54
CA ALA A 22 4.01 2.54 -18.14
C ALA A 22 5.53 2.49 -18.41
N TRP A 23 6.18 1.35 -18.25
CA TRP A 23 7.61 1.19 -18.62
C TRP A 23 7.87 1.34 -20.11
N GLN A 24 6.88 1.04 -20.95
CA GLN A 24 6.98 1.18 -22.42
C GLN A 24 6.56 2.58 -22.90
N SER A 25 5.90 3.38 -22.04
CA SER A 25 5.38 4.70 -22.41
C SER A 25 5.73 5.75 -21.36
N PRO A 26 6.79 6.58 -21.61
CA PRO A 26 7.13 7.70 -20.72
C PRO A 26 5.96 8.66 -20.49
N GLN A 27 5.09 8.85 -21.49
CA GLN A 27 3.91 9.69 -21.39
C GLN A 27 2.91 9.12 -20.38
N LEU A 28 2.66 7.80 -20.42
CA LEU A 28 1.79 7.12 -19.46
C LEU A 28 2.37 7.17 -18.05
N MET A 29 3.67 6.89 -17.92
CA MET A 29 4.38 7.01 -16.63
C MET A 29 4.20 8.41 -16.04
N GLN A 30 4.47 9.46 -16.80
CA GLN A 30 4.31 10.85 -16.36
C GLN A 30 2.87 11.22 -16.05
N ARG A 31 1.88 10.64 -16.76
CA ARG A 31 0.46 10.90 -16.51
C ARG A 31 -0.03 10.26 -15.21
N LEU A 32 0.48 9.09 -14.85
CA LEU A 32 0.00 8.32 -13.69
C LEU A 32 0.78 8.59 -12.41
N ILE A 33 2.06 9.02 -12.49
CA ILE A 33 2.91 9.27 -11.32
C ILE A 33 2.31 10.34 -10.40
N PHE A 34 2.45 10.15 -9.10
CA PHE A 34 2.09 11.19 -8.12
C PHE A 34 3.03 12.38 -8.29
N TYR A 35 2.48 13.51 -8.71
CA TYR A 35 3.18 14.76 -8.94
C TYR A 35 2.38 15.91 -8.33
N PRO A 36 2.79 16.42 -7.15
CA PRO A 36 2.02 17.39 -6.39
C PRO A 36 1.59 18.64 -7.17
N PRO A 37 2.43 19.27 -8.02
CA PRO A 37 1.98 20.41 -8.80
C PRO A 37 0.86 20.11 -9.82
N ALA A 38 0.77 18.86 -10.32
CA ALA A 38 -0.32 18.45 -11.18
C ALA A 38 -1.63 18.23 -10.38
N VAL A 39 -1.51 17.72 -9.16
CA VAL A 39 -2.65 17.60 -8.23
C VAL A 39 -3.23 18.97 -7.92
N GLN A 40 -2.42 19.98 -7.66
CA GLN A 40 -2.86 21.36 -7.44
C GLN A 40 -3.59 21.96 -8.66
N ARG A 41 -3.29 21.49 -9.87
CA ARG A 41 -3.99 21.86 -11.10
C ARG A 41 -5.24 21.01 -11.39
N GLY A 42 -5.73 20.24 -10.41
CA GLY A 42 -6.96 19.47 -10.49
C GLY A 42 -6.78 17.99 -10.89
N GLN A 43 -5.56 17.48 -11.10
CA GLN A 43 -5.34 16.06 -11.42
C GLN A 43 -5.37 15.20 -10.14
N VAL A 44 -6.51 15.19 -9.45
CA VAL A 44 -6.68 14.51 -8.15
C VAL A 44 -6.68 12.97 -8.26
N ASP A 45 -6.92 12.44 -9.44
CA ASP A 45 -6.80 11.02 -9.76
C ASP A 45 -5.40 10.46 -9.46
N ARG A 46 -4.38 11.31 -9.44
CA ARG A 46 -3.00 10.95 -9.08
C ARG A 46 -2.82 10.47 -7.63
N PHE A 47 -3.78 10.75 -6.74
CA PHE A 47 -3.84 10.14 -5.41
C PHE A 47 -4.10 8.63 -5.44
N VAL A 48 -4.54 8.11 -6.57
CA VAL A 48 -4.85 6.69 -6.77
C VAL A 48 -3.95 6.07 -7.84
N THR A 49 -3.79 6.75 -8.99
CA THR A 49 -3.12 6.16 -10.17
C THR A 49 -1.65 5.83 -9.91
N TYR A 50 -0.97 6.58 -9.04
CA TYR A 50 0.43 6.35 -8.69
C TYR A 50 0.67 4.96 -8.08
N GLY A 51 -0.34 4.39 -7.42
CA GLY A 51 -0.28 3.07 -6.80
C GLY A 51 -0.31 1.91 -7.79
N PHE A 52 -0.59 2.17 -9.06
CA PHE A 52 -0.65 1.14 -10.11
C PHE A 52 0.58 1.12 -11.03
N ILE A 53 1.57 1.98 -10.76
CA ILE A 53 2.84 2.01 -11.49
C ILE A 53 4.03 1.84 -10.55
N HIS A 54 5.10 1.23 -11.02
CA HIS A 54 6.30 0.91 -10.24
C HIS A 54 7.56 1.34 -10.98
N ALA A 55 8.64 1.63 -10.21
CA ALA A 55 9.90 2.10 -10.76
C ALA A 55 10.62 1.01 -11.56
N ASP A 56 10.57 -0.22 -11.06
CA ASP A 56 11.28 -1.37 -11.61
C ASP A 56 10.61 -2.69 -11.25
N GLY A 57 11.14 -3.80 -11.80
CA GLY A 57 10.57 -5.14 -11.61
C GLY A 57 10.67 -5.66 -10.18
N MET A 58 11.71 -5.31 -9.43
CA MET A 58 11.86 -5.74 -8.03
C MET A 58 10.86 -5.01 -7.13
N HIS A 59 10.68 -3.71 -7.36
CA HIS A 59 9.68 -2.92 -6.65
C HIS A 59 8.26 -3.46 -6.91
N LEU A 60 7.92 -3.76 -8.16
CA LEU A 60 6.65 -4.39 -8.52
C LEU A 60 6.51 -5.77 -7.87
N PHE A 61 7.53 -6.61 -7.97
CA PHE A 61 7.51 -7.97 -7.44
C PHE A 61 7.23 -7.98 -5.93
N PHE A 62 7.97 -7.23 -5.14
CA PHE A 62 7.77 -7.23 -3.68
C PHE A 62 6.40 -6.71 -3.26
N ASN A 63 5.87 -5.68 -3.94
CA ASN A 63 4.51 -5.20 -3.66
C ASN A 63 3.46 -6.26 -3.99
N MET A 64 3.54 -6.88 -5.18
CA MET A 64 2.56 -7.88 -5.61
C MET A 64 2.67 -9.18 -4.83
N PHE A 65 3.89 -9.61 -4.49
CA PHE A 65 4.11 -10.76 -3.62
C PHE A 65 3.49 -10.57 -2.24
N THR A 66 3.72 -9.41 -1.62
CA THR A 66 3.12 -9.07 -0.32
C THR A 66 1.59 -9.01 -0.41
N LEU A 67 1.06 -8.36 -1.44
CA LEU A 67 -0.38 -8.27 -1.65
C LEU A 67 -1.01 -9.66 -1.89
N TYR A 68 -0.34 -10.52 -2.64
CA TYR A 68 -0.77 -11.91 -2.86
C TYR A 68 -0.79 -12.72 -1.57
N SER A 69 0.28 -12.59 -0.75
CA SER A 69 0.46 -13.36 0.49
C SER A 69 -0.57 -13.01 1.57
N PHE A 70 -0.93 -11.75 1.70
CA PHE A 70 -1.76 -11.26 2.81
C PHE A 70 -3.13 -10.72 2.38
N GLY A 71 -3.25 -10.31 1.13
CA GLY A 71 -4.45 -9.61 0.64
C GLY A 71 -5.72 -10.44 0.72
N GLN A 72 -5.67 -11.74 0.49
CA GLN A 72 -6.87 -12.59 0.54
C GLN A 72 -7.47 -12.70 1.94
N ALA A 73 -6.63 -12.80 2.98
CA ALA A 73 -7.11 -12.84 4.36
C ALA A 73 -7.80 -11.52 4.76
N VAL A 74 -7.15 -10.39 4.43
CA VAL A 74 -7.70 -9.05 4.68
C VAL A 74 -8.95 -8.81 3.83
N GLN A 75 -8.95 -9.23 2.56
CA GLN A 75 -10.13 -9.18 1.68
C GLN A 75 -11.32 -9.91 2.33
N GLY A 76 -11.10 -11.10 2.88
CA GLY A 76 -12.16 -11.88 3.54
C GLY A 76 -12.83 -11.09 4.66
N LEU A 77 -12.05 -10.43 5.52
CA LEU A 77 -12.58 -9.60 6.60
C LEU A 77 -13.36 -8.40 6.05
N PHE A 78 -12.75 -7.59 5.18
CA PHE A 78 -13.39 -6.37 4.68
C PHE A 78 -14.64 -6.65 3.86
N MET A 79 -14.66 -7.72 3.06
CA MET A 79 -15.86 -8.12 2.32
C MET A 79 -16.98 -8.63 3.23
N SER A 80 -16.66 -9.36 4.31
CA SER A 80 -17.67 -9.86 5.26
C SER A 80 -18.35 -8.73 6.03
N LYS A 81 -17.64 -7.62 6.29
CA LYS A 81 -18.14 -6.48 7.07
C LYS A 81 -18.74 -5.35 6.23
N LEU A 82 -18.20 -5.11 5.04
CA LEU A 82 -18.55 -3.96 4.20
C LEU A 82 -19.15 -4.36 2.83
N GLY A 83 -19.39 -5.66 2.61
CA GLY A 83 -19.91 -6.16 1.34
C GLY A 83 -18.83 -6.36 0.28
N SER A 84 -19.25 -6.73 -0.92
CA SER A 84 -18.35 -7.22 -1.98
C SER A 84 -17.22 -6.23 -2.37
N LEU A 85 -17.46 -4.94 -2.31
CA LEU A 85 -16.45 -3.92 -2.64
C LEU A 85 -15.61 -3.45 -1.44
N GLY A 86 -15.85 -3.98 -0.24
CA GLY A 86 -15.21 -3.52 1.00
C GLY A 86 -13.69 -3.49 0.91
N PHE A 87 -13.07 -4.53 0.37
CA PHE A 87 -11.61 -4.59 0.22
C PHE A 87 -11.08 -3.60 -0.83
N VAL A 88 -11.78 -3.43 -1.96
CA VAL A 88 -11.38 -2.47 -3.00
C VAL A 88 -11.42 -1.04 -2.45
N LEU A 89 -12.48 -0.68 -1.73
CA LEU A 89 -12.62 0.63 -1.10
C LEU A 89 -11.52 0.85 -0.05
N PHE A 90 -11.24 -0.16 0.79
CA PHE A 90 -10.13 -0.11 1.74
C PHE A 90 -8.78 0.14 1.05
N TYR A 91 -8.48 -0.60 -0.02
CA TYR A 91 -7.23 -0.49 -0.75
C TYR A 91 -7.06 0.90 -1.41
N LEU A 92 -8.10 1.40 -2.06
CA LEU A 92 -8.09 2.72 -2.69
C LEU A 92 -7.99 3.85 -1.63
N ALA A 93 -8.70 3.73 -0.51
CA ALA A 93 -8.57 4.66 0.60
C ALA A 93 -7.15 4.64 1.19
N ALA A 94 -6.54 3.46 1.32
CA ALA A 94 -5.16 3.32 1.78
C ALA A 94 -4.16 4.03 0.86
N LEU A 95 -4.32 3.96 -0.47
CA LEU A 95 -3.49 4.73 -1.41
C LEU A 95 -3.58 6.23 -1.12
N VAL A 96 -4.80 6.76 -0.99
CA VAL A 96 -5.03 8.19 -0.75
C VAL A 96 -4.46 8.63 0.59
N VAL A 97 -4.80 7.91 1.67
CA VAL A 97 -4.37 8.27 3.03
C VAL A 97 -2.86 8.17 3.19
N ALA A 98 -2.24 7.12 2.67
CA ALA A 98 -0.79 6.91 2.78
C ALA A 98 0.03 8.06 2.17
N ILE A 99 -0.38 8.60 1.02
CA ILE A 99 0.38 9.65 0.33
C ILE A 99 0.05 11.07 0.83
N MET A 100 -1.01 11.25 1.64
CA MET A 100 -1.47 12.57 2.05
C MET A 100 -0.43 13.39 2.82
N PRO A 101 0.31 12.86 3.82
CA PRO A 101 1.36 13.62 4.50
C PRO A 101 2.47 14.06 3.54
N THR A 102 2.83 13.19 2.61
CA THR A 102 3.80 13.52 1.56
C THR A 102 3.29 14.64 0.66
N TYR A 103 2.01 14.61 0.27
CA TYR A 103 1.40 15.71 -0.47
C TYR A 103 1.50 17.03 0.28
N LEU A 104 1.12 17.07 1.55
CA LEU A 104 1.16 18.27 2.37
C LEU A 104 2.59 18.84 2.50
N LYS A 105 3.60 17.96 2.65
CA LYS A 105 5.01 18.33 2.75
C LYS A 105 5.58 18.79 1.41
N GLN A 106 5.19 18.17 0.30
CA GLN A 106 5.80 18.32 -1.02
C GLN A 106 4.96 19.13 -2.02
N LYS A 107 3.80 19.65 -1.63
CA LYS A 107 2.85 20.31 -2.55
C LYS A 107 3.46 21.48 -3.37
N ASN A 108 4.47 22.14 -2.81
CA ASN A 108 5.16 23.25 -3.46
C ASN A 108 6.52 22.85 -4.07
N ASN A 109 6.87 21.56 -4.06
CA ASN A 109 8.14 21.09 -4.60
C ASN A 109 7.97 20.56 -6.04
N PRO A 110 8.42 21.32 -7.07
CA PRO A 110 8.26 20.92 -8.47
C PRO A 110 9.18 19.77 -8.90
N ARG A 111 10.12 19.36 -8.04
CA ARG A 111 11.05 18.26 -8.32
C ARG A 111 10.62 16.95 -7.70
N TYR A 112 9.57 16.97 -6.88
CA TYR A 112 9.11 15.77 -6.19
C TYR A 112 8.14 14.97 -7.06
N SER A 113 8.35 13.67 -7.10
CA SER A 113 7.38 12.69 -7.61
C SER A 113 7.48 11.40 -6.80
N SER A 114 6.41 10.61 -6.80
CA SER A 114 6.34 9.32 -6.12
C SER A 114 5.47 8.34 -6.90
N LEU A 115 5.76 7.04 -6.74
CA LEU A 115 5.00 5.95 -7.36
C LEU A 115 5.12 4.67 -6.53
N GLY A 116 4.19 3.75 -6.76
CA GLY A 116 4.17 2.43 -6.13
C GLY A 116 3.01 2.20 -5.19
N ALA A 117 2.58 0.95 -5.10
CA ALA A 117 1.48 0.46 -4.26
C ALA A 117 1.82 0.42 -2.77
N SER A 118 3.09 0.62 -2.39
CA SER A 118 3.65 0.21 -1.10
C SER A 118 2.94 0.80 0.13
N GLY A 119 2.35 2.00 0.04
CA GLY A 119 1.52 2.56 1.11
C GLY A 119 0.26 1.72 1.38
N ALA A 120 -0.47 1.33 0.35
CA ALA A 120 -1.64 0.46 0.48
C ALA A 120 -1.25 -0.99 0.83
N VAL A 121 -0.14 -1.48 0.30
CA VAL A 121 0.41 -2.80 0.66
C VAL A 121 0.82 -2.83 2.15
N SER A 122 1.37 -1.73 2.68
CA SER A 122 1.62 -1.57 4.13
C SER A 122 0.31 -1.63 4.93
N ALA A 123 -0.76 -1.00 4.44
CA ALA A 123 -2.07 -1.11 5.10
C ALA A 123 -2.56 -2.56 5.15
N VAL A 124 -2.40 -3.31 4.06
CA VAL A 124 -2.80 -4.73 4.00
C VAL A 124 -1.99 -5.58 4.96
N ILE A 125 -0.64 -5.47 4.96
CA ILE A 125 0.18 -6.31 5.86
C ILE A 125 -0.06 -5.97 7.34
N PHE A 126 -0.22 -4.70 7.69
CA PHE A 126 -0.49 -4.31 9.08
C PHE A 126 -1.90 -4.69 9.55
N SER A 127 -2.91 -4.66 8.64
CA SER A 127 -4.22 -5.26 8.91
C SER A 127 -4.11 -6.76 9.19
N TYR A 128 -3.34 -7.49 8.36
CA TYR A 128 -3.09 -8.93 8.57
C TYR A 128 -2.38 -9.21 9.89
N ILE A 129 -1.35 -8.43 10.24
CA ILE A 129 -0.61 -8.59 11.50
C ILE A 129 -1.53 -8.37 12.71
N LEU A 130 -2.41 -7.38 12.64
CA LEU A 130 -3.39 -7.14 13.70
C LEU A 130 -4.37 -8.31 13.86
N MET A 131 -4.79 -8.93 12.75
CA MET A 131 -5.64 -10.12 12.76
C MET A 131 -4.92 -11.38 13.28
N ASN A 132 -3.62 -11.49 13.03
CA ASN A 132 -2.82 -12.70 13.28
C ASN A 132 -1.41 -12.33 13.84
N PRO A 133 -1.32 -11.71 15.03
CA PRO A 133 -0.05 -11.13 15.52
C PRO A 133 1.04 -12.16 15.77
N TRP A 134 0.66 -13.40 16.08
CA TRP A 134 1.59 -14.49 16.37
C TRP A 134 1.83 -15.42 15.19
N SER A 135 1.23 -15.14 14.03
CA SER A 135 1.53 -15.91 12.82
C SER A 135 2.99 -15.74 12.40
N THR A 136 3.56 -16.78 11.82
CA THR A 136 4.92 -16.75 11.32
C THR A 136 4.95 -16.14 9.91
N LEU A 137 5.68 -15.06 9.74
CA LEU A 137 6.04 -14.50 8.45
C LEU A 137 7.40 -15.04 8.02
N LEU A 138 7.53 -15.46 6.77
CA LEU A 138 8.82 -15.82 6.20
C LEU A 138 9.47 -14.59 5.56
N LEU A 139 10.47 -14.03 6.23
CA LEU A 139 11.35 -13.03 5.64
C LEU A 139 12.42 -13.78 4.83
N PHE A 140 12.18 -13.95 3.53
CA PHE A 140 12.93 -14.88 2.69
C PHE A 140 12.83 -16.31 3.24
N VAL A 141 13.82 -16.75 4.01
CA VAL A 141 13.87 -18.07 4.65
C VAL A 141 13.84 -18.02 6.17
N ILE A 142 13.82 -16.82 6.76
CA ILE A 142 13.87 -16.62 8.22
C ILE A 142 12.43 -16.50 8.74
N PRO A 143 11.99 -17.43 9.61
CA PRO A 143 10.68 -17.34 10.24
C PRO A 143 10.70 -16.26 11.34
N VAL A 144 9.80 -15.29 11.23
CA VAL A 144 9.67 -14.16 12.19
C VAL A 144 8.21 -14.03 12.60
N PRO A 145 7.89 -13.93 13.90
CA PRO A 145 6.54 -13.61 14.33
C PRO A 145 6.07 -12.27 13.73
N ALA A 146 4.83 -12.22 13.28
CA ALA A 146 4.28 -11.05 12.58
C ALA A 146 4.39 -9.76 13.41
N ILE A 147 4.15 -9.84 14.71
CA ILE A 147 4.28 -8.69 15.62
C ILE A 147 5.74 -8.19 15.71
N VAL A 148 6.72 -9.09 15.72
CA VAL A 148 8.16 -8.73 15.74
C VAL A 148 8.54 -8.03 14.44
N PHE A 149 8.06 -8.54 13.30
CA PHE A 149 8.22 -7.88 12.02
C PHE A 149 7.63 -6.46 12.02
N ALA A 150 6.40 -6.28 12.54
CA ALA A 150 5.76 -4.98 12.59
C ALA A 150 6.57 -3.96 13.41
N VAL A 151 7.03 -4.35 14.61
CA VAL A 151 7.85 -3.48 15.47
C VAL A 151 9.17 -3.10 14.79
N ALA A 152 9.87 -4.07 14.21
CA ALA A 152 11.13 -3.83 13.50
C ALA A 152 10.92 -2.93 12.27
N TYR A 153 9.85 -3.17 11.50
CA TYR A 153 9.50 -2.37 10.34
C TYR A 153 9.19 -0.90 10.70
N VAL A 154 8.40 -0.67 11.75
CA VAL A 154 8.10 0.68 12.24
C VAL A 154 9.37 1.38 12.70
N ALA A 155 10.19 0.72 13.54
CA ALA A 155 11.43 1.27 14.04
C ALA A 155 12.40 1.66 12.90
N TYR A 156 12.56 0.75 11.92
CA TYR A 156 13.37 1.02 10.73
C TYR A 156 12.82 2.18 9.91
N SER A 157 11.49 2.21 9.67
CA SER A 157 10.87 3.26 8.84
C SER A 157 10.96 4.64 9.48
N VAL A 158 10.80 4.74 10.81
CA VAL A 158 10.98 6.00 11.54
C VAL A 158 12.44 6.48 11.47
N TRP A 159 13.38 5.56 11.69
CA TRP A 159 14.81 5.88 11.59
C TRP A 159 15.19 6.32 10.17
N ALA A 160 14.74 5.61 9.14
CA ALA A 160 15.06 5.89 7.74
C ALA A 160 14.43 7.20 7.24
N ASP A 161 13.19 7.51 7.65
CA ASP A 161 12.54 8.80 7.32
C ASP A 161 13.34 9.98 7.91
N GLY A 162 13.88 9.82 9.13
CA GLY A 162 14.73 10.81 9.80
C GLY A 162 16.06 11.08 9.10
N GLN A 163 16.60 10.12 8.32
CA GLN A 163 17.85 10.31 7.59
C GLN A 163 17.69 11.20 6.34
N GLY A 164 16.47 11.36 5.83
CA GLY A 164 16.19 12.15 4.60
C GLY A 164 16.90 11.63 3.35
N ARG A 165 17.46 10.43 3.40
CA ARG A 165 18.26 9.80 2.33
C ARG A 165 17.51 8.57 1.81
N GLY A 166 17.18 8.58 0.53
CA GLY A 166 16.59 7.41 -0.15
C GLY A 166 15.45 7.75 -1.09
N SER A 167 15.17 6.83 -2.01
CA SER A 167 14.04 6.89 -2.95
C SER A 167 12.73 6.36 -2.35
N ILE A 168 12.79 5.77 -1.15
CA ILE A 168 11.64 5.14 -0.49
C ILE A 168 10.89 6.18 0.35
N ASN A 169 9.57 6.26 0.16
CA ASN A 169 8.70 7.13 0.95
C ASN A 169 8.28 6.41 2.24
N HIS A 170 9.18 6.40 3.24
CA HIS A 170 8.94 5.73 4.53
C HIS A 170 7.74 6.31 5.27
N SER A 171 7.48 7.61 5.16
CA SER A 171 6.30 8.26 5.73
C SER A 171 5.01 7.67 5.17
N ALA A 172 4.92 7.45 3.85
CA ALA A 172 3.74 6.83 3.24
C ALA A 172 3.53 5.39 3.72
N HIS A 173 4.61 4.64 3.92
CA HIS A 173 4.53 3.27 4.46
C HIS A 173 4.00 3.24 5.89
N LEU A 174 4.51 4.11 6.77
CA LEU A 174 4.04 4.20 8.15
C LEU A 174 2.58 4.60 8.24
N VAL A 175 2.20 5.64 7.50
CA VAL A 175 0.81 6.14 7.50
C VAL A 175 -0.13 5.11 6.90
N GLY A 176 0.29 4.40 5.84
CA GLY A 176 -0.46 3.27 5.29
C GLY A 176 -0.68 2.17 6.32
N GLY A 177 0.38 1.75 7.03
CA GLY A 177 0.29 0.73 8.08
C GLY A 177 -0.65 1.13 9.22
N ILE A 178 -0.52 2.37 9.72
CA ILE A 178 -1.41 2.91 10.77
C ILE A 178 -2.87 2.93 10.26
N PHE A 179 -3.10 3.41 9.04
CA PHE A 179 -4.44 3.40 8.44
C PHE A 179 -5.01 1.98 8.38
N GLY A 180 -4.22 1.00 7.96
CA GLY A 180 -4.64 -0.40 7.89
C GLY A 180 -5.09 -0.94 9.24
N MET A 181 -4.32 -0.70 10.31
CA MET A 181 -4.69 -1.10 11.66
C MET A 181 -5.98 -0.39 12.12
N LEU A 182 -6.07 0.93 11.98
CA LEU A 182 -7.23 1.69 12.42
C LEU A 182 -8.51 1.30 11.66
N ALA A 183 -8.41 1.11 10.34
CA ALA A 183 -9.53 0.64 9.52
C ALA A 183 -10.01 -0.76 9.95
N THR A 184 -9.07 -1.67 10.27
CA THR A 184 -9.40 -3.01 10.75
C THR A 184 -10.09 -2.97 12.12
N ILE A 185 -9.59 -2.16 13.06
CA ILE A 185 -10.22 -1.97 14.38
C ILE A 185 -11.62 -1.37 14.23
N ALA A 186 -11.80 -0.41 13.31
CA ALA A 186 -13.09 0.24 13.11
C ALA A 186 -14.18 -0.71 12.62
N ILE A 187 -13.82 -1.71 11.77
CA ILE A 187 -14.79 -2.68 11.25
C ILE A 187 -14.90 -3.94 12.10
N GLU A 188 -13.89 -4.25 12.93
CA GLU A 188 -13.84 -5.39 13.85
C GLU A 188 -13.22 -4.97 15.19
N PRO A 189 -13.97 -4.22 16.05
CA PRO A 189 -13.43 -3.73 17.32
C PRO A 189 -12.98 -4.84 18.29
N GLY A 190 -13.59 -6.03 18.19
CA GLY A 190 -13.23 -7.18 19.02
C GLY A 190 -11.83 -7.75 18.75
N ILE A 191 -11.18 -7.34 17.65
CA ILE A 191 -9.87 -7.87 17.24
C ILE A 191 -8.74 -7.53 18.23
N VAL A 192 -8.87 -6.47 19.00
CA VAL A 192 -7.89 -6.04 20.01
C VAL A 192 -8.10 -6.68 21.39
N ALA A 193 -9.15 -7.49 21.54
CA ALA A 193 -9.50 -8.13 22.81
C ALA A 193 -8.97 -9.57 22.94
N HIS A 194 -8.14 -10.03 21.99
CA HIS A 194 -7.57 -11.39 21.94
C HIS A 194 -6.07 -11.41 22.15
#